data_ebcf7ac409baf88e9640111e69a98b74
#
_entry.id   ebcf7ac409baf88e9640111e69a98b74
#
_cell.length_a   1.000
_cell.length_b   1.000
_cell.length_c   1.000
_cell.angle_alpha   90.00
_cell.angle_beta   90.00
_cell.angle_gamma   90.00
#
_symmetry.space_group_name_H-M   'P 1'
#
loop_
_entity.id
_entity.type
_entity.pdbx_description
1 polymer ?
#
loop_
_entity_poly.entity_id
_entity_poly.type
_entity_poly.pdbx_seq_one_letter_code
_entity_poly.pdbx_strand_id
1 'polypeptide(L)'
;LDAVLVEETKDDPFQMMALGATTTERIQLGTSVAMAFPRSPTATAMSAWSLAKLSEGRFMLGLGTQVRAHIQRRFGLDWHAPAPWMRDYIGAMRAVWRCWQDRTPLEFESEHYTLNLMVPLFDPGPIDHPDIPIHVAVIGPNMTAMAGECADGIRLHPVVTTKYIDEEVLPNLARGAARAGRDVDEVEVCLKPLIGTAPDEAQLEQVIRTVRARCAFYLSTPSYRRAFAIHGWEDRAREASEYSRAGRWEELPDLVDDDMLHTIATIGIY
;
A
#
# COMPACT_ATOMS: atom_id res chain seq x y z
N LEU A 1 3.54 -5.65 -20.45
CA LEU A 1 3.13 -5.61 -19.04
C LEU A 1 4.02 -6.57 -18.25
N ASP A 2 4.66 -6.05 -17.20
CA ASP A 2 5.56 -6.83 -16.36
C ASP A 2 4.84 -7.32 -15.09
N ALA A 3 3.85 -6.55 -14.60
CA ALA A 3 3.07 -6.90 -13.42
C ALA A 3 1.59 -6.50 -13.53
N VAL A 4 0.72 -7.23 -12.82
CA VAL A 4 -0.67 -6.86 -12.53
C VAL A 4 -0.84 -6.76 -11.02
N LEU A 5 -1.30 -5.59 -10.57
CA LEU A 5 -1.50 -5.30 -9.16
C LEU A 5 -2.96 -4.95 -8.90
N VAL A 6 -3.56 -5.56 -7.88
CA VAL A 6 -4.97 -5.35 -7.53
C VAL A 6 -5.11 -4.68 -6.17
N GLU A 7 -5.95 -3.64 -6.10
CA GLU A 7 -6.28 -2.95 -4.86
C GLU A 7 -7.48 -3.59 -4.16
N GLU A 8 -7.51 -3.53 -2.83
CA GLU A 8 -8.65 -3.96 -2.03
C GLU A 8 -9.62 -2.80 -1.80
N THR A 9 -10.67 -2.74 -2.62
CA THR A 9 -11.72 -1.72 -2.52
C THR A 9 -13.11 -2.34 -2.35
N LYS A 10 -13.58 -3.06 -3.34
CA LYS A 10 -14.89 -3.73 -3.37
C LYS A 10 -14.76 -5.24 -3.30
N ASP A 11 -13.68 -5.78 -3.83
CA ASP A 11 -13.41 -7.20 -3.94
C ASP A 11 -12.16 -7.59 -3.14
N ASP A 12 -12.04 -8.87 -2.79
CA ASP A 12 -10.86 -9.42 -2.11
C ASP A 12 -9.71 -9.60 -3.13
N PRO A 13 -8.56 -8.92 -2.95
CA PRO A 13 -7.46 -8.96 -3.89
C PRO A 13 -6.80 -10.34 -3.98
N PHE A 14 -6.82 -11.16 -2.92
CA PHE A 14 -6.23 -12.49 -2.93
C PHE A 14 -6.98 -13.44 -3.88
N GLN A 15 -8.31 -13.32 -3.96
CA GLN A 15 -9.11 -14.10 -4.91
C GLN A 15 -8.79 -13.73 -6.36
N MET A 16 -8.65 -12.42 -6.65
CA MET A 16 -8.26 -11.95 -7.97
C MET A 16 -6.86 -12.43 -8.36
N MET A 17 -5.93 -12.42 -7.40
CA MET A 17 -4.56 -12.93 -7.64
C MET A 17 -4.53 -14.43 -7.83
N ALA A 18 -5.42 -15.21 -7.19
CA ALA A 18 -5.54 -16.65 -7.44
C ALA A 18 -5.99 -16.95 -8.88
N LEU A 19 -6.96 -16.18 -9.41
CA LEU A 19 -7.34 -16.29 -10.82
C LEU A 19 -6.16 -15.92 -11.73
N GLY A 20 -5.47 -14.83 -11.46
CA GLY A 20 -4.28 -14.43 -12.22
C GLY A 20 -3.19 -15.49 -12.20
N ALA A 21 -2.94 -16.13 -11.06
CA ALA A 21 -1.91 -17.15 -10.91
C ALA A 21 -2.19 -18.39 -11.78
N THR A 22 -3.45 -18.75 -11.97
CA THR A 22 -3.87 -19.93 -12.75
C THR A 22 -4.10 -19.64 -14.24
N THR A 23 -4.22 -18.37 -14.64
CA THR A 23 -4.52 -17.97 -16.02
C THR A 23 -3.36 -17.26 -16.73
N THR A 24 -2.24 -17.06 -16.04
CA THR A 24 -1.03 -16.43 -16.59
C THR A 24 0.21 -17.22 -16.24
N GLU A 25 1.27 -17.11 -17.06
CA GLU A 25 2.50 -17.90 -16.89
C GLU A 25 3.73 -17.05 -16.58
N ARG A 26 3.75 -15.75 -16.93
CA ARG A 26 4.96 -14.92 -16.89
C ARG A 26 4.82 -13.62 -16.11
N ILE A 27 3.62 -13.04 -16.09
CA ILE A 27 3.38 -11.74 -15.47
C ILE A 27 3.48 -11.85 -13.95
N GLN A 28 4.13 -10.88 -13.33
CA GLN A 28 4.12 -10.76 -11.87
C GLN A 28 2.74 -10.36 -11.36
N LEU A 29 2.37 -10.87 -10.22
CA LEU A 29 1.06 -10.69 -9.60
C LEU A 29 1.22 -10.11 -8.21
N GLY A 30 0.34 -9.19 -7.82
CA GLY A 30 0.44 -8.66 -6.47
C GLY A 30 -0.77 -7.89 -6.00
N THR A 31 -0.79 -7.63 -4.71
CA THR A 31 -1.77 -6.71 -4.12
C THR A 31 -1.17 -5.30 -4.04
N SER A 32 -1.98 -4.27 -4.33
CA SER A 32 -1.54 -2.87 -4.19
C SER A 32 -2.69 -1.97 -3.73
N VAL A 33 -3.13 -2.13 -2.52
CA VAL A 33 -2.61 -3.00 -1.47
C VAL A 33 -3.74 -3.81 -0.82
N ALA A 34 -3.42 -4.95 -0.21
CA ALA A 34 -4.32 -5.63 0.70
C ALA A 34 -4.32 -4.95 2.07
N MET A 35 -5.48 -4.87 2.72
CA MET A 35 -5.60 -4.30 4.06
C MET A 35 -5.06 -5.30 5.11
N ALA A 36 -3.99 -4.91 5.82
CA ALA A 36 -3.34 -5.78 6.79
C ALA A 36 -4.20 -6.01 8.05
N PHE A 37 -4.56 -4.95 8.74
CA PHE A 37 -5.11 -5.02 10.09
C PHE A 37 -6.46 -5.73 10.25
N PRO A 38 -7.36 -5.74 9.26
CA PRO A 38 -8.57 -6.55 9.34
C PRO A 38 -8.33 -8.07 9.28
N ARG A 39 -7.12 -8.49 8.89
CA ARG A 39 -6.71 -9.89 8.84
C ARG A 39 -5.66 -10.20 9.88
N SER A 40 -5.65 -11.42 10.44
CA SER A 40 -4.50 -11.83 11.25
C SER A 40 -3.26 -12.00 10.38
N PRO A 41 -2.04 -11.77 10.90
CA PRO A 41 -0.81 -12.00 10.13
C PRO A 41 -0.71 -13.45 9.65
N THR A 42 -1.15 -14.43 10.44
CA THR A 42 -1.17 -15.84 10.03
C THR A 42 -2.10 -16.08 8.82
N ALA A 43 -3.31 -15.50 8.82
CA ALA A 43 -4.24 -15.67 7.69
C ALA A 43 -3.68 -15.04 6.40
N THR A 44 -3.04 -13.88 6.51
CA THR A 44 -2.38 -13.25 5.36
C THR A 44 -1.15 -14.04 4.91
N ALA A 45 -0.36 -14.58 5.85
CA ALA A 45 0.76 -15.46 5.55
C ALA A 45 0.30 -16.72 4.77
N MET A 46 -0.81 -17.34 5.16
CA MET A 46 -1.41 -18.48 4.46
C MET A 46 -1.82 -18.12 3.03
N SER A 47 -2.50 -17.01 2.85
CA SER A 47 -2.93 -16.54 1.51
C SER A 47 -1.73 -16.28 0.60
N ALA A 48 -0.71 -15.57 1.10
CA ALA A 48 0.49 -15.27 0.34
C ALA A 48 1.30 -16.54 0.00
N TRP A 49 1.41 -17.48 0.94
CA TRP A 49 2.09 -18.77 0.72
C TRP A 49 1.42 -19.62 -0.36
N SER A 50 0.09 -19.66 -0.32
CA SER A 50 -0.70 -20.36 -1.34
C SER A 50 -0.52 -19.72 -2.72
N LEU A 51 -0.53 -18.37 -2.79
CA LEU A 51 -0.32 -17.64 -4.03
C LEU A 51 1.10 -17.76 -4.57
N ALA A 52 2.11 -17.79 -3.71
CA ALA A 52 3.48 -18.05 -4.12
C ALA A 52 3.63 -19.44 -4.77
N LYS A 53 2.99 -20.46 -4.20
CA LYS A 53 2.92 -21.82 -4.82
C LYS A 53 2.19 -21.80 -6.15
N LEU A 54 0.98 -21.24 -6.20
CA LEU A 54 0.13 -21.23 -7.40
C LEU A 54 0.74 -20.44 -8.55
N SER A 55 1.48 -19.39 -8.25
CA SER A 55 2.11 -18.52 -9.22
C SER A 55 3.56 -18.87 -9.54
N GLU A 56 4.11 -19.94 -8.94
CA GLU A 56 5.52 -20.32 -9.12
C GLU A 56 6.47 -19.14 -8.84
N GLY A 57 6.26 -18.46 -7.67
CA GLY A 57 7.10 -17.38 -7.20
C GLY A 57 6.82 -15.99 -7.82
N ARG A 58 5.81 -15.84 -8.68
CA ARG A 58 5.47 -14.55 -9.31
C ARG A 58 4.63 -13.61 -8.42
N PHE A 59 4.23 -14.06 -7.22
CA PHE A 59 3.40 -13.26 -6.33
C PHE A 59 4.24 -12.34 -5.43
N MET A 60 3.80 -11.08 -5.30
CA MET A 60 4.30 -10.11 -4.32
C MET A 60 3.15 -9.59 -3.46
N LEU A 61 3.41 -9.38 -2.18
CA LEU A 61 2.43 -8.95 -1.22
C LEU A 61 2.55 -7.45 -0.93
N GLY A 62 1.62 -6.65 -1.42
CA GLY A 62 1.49 -5.25 -1.02
C GLY A 62 0.48 -5.09 0.12
N LEU A 63 0.90 -4.49 1.22
CA LEU A 63 0.13 -4.27 2.44
C LEU A 63 -0.17 -2.79 2.70
N GLY A 64 -1.36 -2.49 3.18
CA GLY A 64 -1.76 -1.17 3.64
C GLY A 64 -2.45 -1.19 5.00
N THR A 65 -2.31 -0.08 5.74
CA THR A 65 -2.87 0.05 7.09
C THR A 65 -4.36 0.38 7.10
N GLN A 66 -4.88 0.90 6.00
CA GLN A 66 -6.14 1.61 5.95
C GLN A 66 -6.15 2.84 6.89
N VAL A 67 -7.19 3.67 6.86
CA VAL A 67 -7.32 4.83 7.74
C VAL A 67 -8.12 4.45 9.01
N ARG A 68 -7.84 5.16 10.12
CA ARG A 68 -8.43 4.90 11.43
C ARG A 68 -9.96 4.72 11.41
N ALA A 69 -10.66 5.61 10.68
CA ALA A 69 -12.12 5.57 10.62
C ALA A 69 -12.66 4.26 10.04
N HIS A 70 -12.00 3.70 9.02
CA HIS A 70 -12.37 2.41 8.44
C HIS A 70 -12.03 1.26 9.39
N ILE A 71 -10.86 1.26 10.02
CA ILE A 71 -10.48 0.20 10.97
C ILE A 71 -11.50 0.13 12.11
N GLN A 72 -11.86 1.27 12.71
CA GLN A 72 -12.78 1.29 13.85
C GLN A 72 -14.26 1.11 13.45
N ARG A 73 -14.72 1.76 12.37
CA ARG A 73 -16.16 1.88 12.07
C ARG A 73 -16.65 0.94 10.99
N ARG A 74 -15.75 0.46 10.11
CA ARG A 74 -16.07 -0.52 9.06
C ARG A 74 -15.69 -1.94 9.49
N PHE A 75 -14.55 -2.09 10.18
CA PHE A 75 -14.03 -3.40 10.57
C PHE A 75 -14.23 -3.72 12.06
N GLY A 76 -14.63 -2.73 12.89
CA GLY A 76 -14.94 -2.96 14.30
C GLY A 76 -13.72 -3.29 15.16
N LEU A 77 -12.52 -2.84 14.77
CA LEU A 77 -11.26 -3.13 15.43
C LEU A 77 -10.73 -1.91 16.19
N ASP A 78 -9.96 -2.14 17.22
CA ASP A 78 -9.22 -1.09 17.91
C ASP A 78 -8.12 -0.51 17.01
N TRP A 79 -7.84 0.79 17.19
CA TRP A 79 -6.81 1.48 16.46
C TRP A 79 -5.53 1.59 17.28
N HIS A 80 -4.44 1.11 16.71
CA HIS A 80 -3.10 1.28 17.24
C HIS A 80 -2.25 2.18 16.33
N ALA A 81 -1.09 2.63 16.82
CA ALA A 81 -0.13 3.37 16.00
C ALA A 81 0.30 2.52 14.80
N PRO A 82 0.09 2.98 13.54
CA PRO A 82 0.17 2.08 12.40
C PRO A 82 1.59 1.59 12.09
N ALA A 83 2.64 2.37 12.34
CA ALA A 83 4.00 1.97 12.00
C ALA A 83 4.52 0.83 12.89
N PRO A 84 4.48 0.88 14.23
CA PRO A 84 4.86 -0.26 15.06
C PRO A 84 3.94 -1.47 14.82
N TRP A 85 2.64 -1.25 14.66
CA TRP A 85 1.71 -2.34 14.39
C TRP A 85 2.00 -3.07 13.08
N MET A 86 2.33 -2.34 12.00
CA MET A 86 2.71 -2.95 10.71
C MET A 86 4.06 -3.66 10.80
N ARG A 87 5.04 -3.12 11.54
CA ARG A 87 6.32 -3.81 11.80
C ARG A 87 6.09 -5.17 12.43
N ASP A 88 5.30 -5.21 13.49
CA ASP A 88 4.96 -6.43 14.20
C ASP A 88 4.19 -7.41 13.31
N TYR A 89 3.29 -6.90 12.48
CA TYR A 89 2.54 -7.68 11.50
C TYR A 89 3.46 -8.38 10.50
N ILE A 90 4.40 -7.64 9.90
CA ILE A 90 5.40 -8.19 8.97
C ILE A 90 6.30 -9.21 9.67
N GLY A 91 6.77 -8.89 10.87
CA GLY A 91 7.58 -9.78 11.68
C GLY A 91 6.87 -11.11 11.98
N ALA A 92 5.60 -11.04 12.38
CA ALA A 92 4.75 -12.19 12.62
C ALA A 92 4.57 -13.06 11.37
N MET A 93 4.28 -12.47 10.21
CA MET A 93 4.17 -13.19 8.94
C MET A 93 5.46 -13.91 8.57
N ARG A 94 6.60 -13.22 8.66
CA ARG A 94 7.90 -13.82 8.36
C ARG A 94 8.28 -14.94 9.34
N ALA A 95 7.85 -14.84 10.61
CA ALA A 95 8.01 -15.93 11.57
C ALA A 95 7.19 -17.17 11.19
N VAL A 96 5.95 -16.97 10.71
CA VAL A 96 5.10 -18.05 10.19
C VAL A 96 5.75 -18.71 8.97
N TRP A 97 6.23 -17.94 8.00
CA TRP A 97 6.89 -18.49 6.80
C TRP A 97 8.18 -19.24 7.13
N ARG A 98 9.02 -18.72 8.05
CA ARG A 98 10.20 -19.47 8.53
C ARG A 98 9.83 -20.78 9.19
N CYS A 99 8.79 -20.77 10.04
CA CYS A 99 8.31 -21.99 10.66
C CYS A 99 7.96 -23.07 9.62
N TRP A 100 7.24 -22.70 8.56
CA TRP A 100 6.87 -23.61 7.49
C TRP A 100 8.03 -24.03 6.60
N GLN A 101 8.90 -23.09 6.23
CA GLN A 101 10.02 -23.36 5.32
C GLN A 101 11.10 -24.20 5.99
N ASP A 102 11.50 -23.82 7.20
CA ASP A 102 12.65 -24.41 7.91
C ASP A 102 12.21 -25.53 8.86
N ARG A 103 10.89 -25.74 9.01
CA ARG A 103 10.30 -26.71 9.97
C ARG A 103 10.75 -26.48 11.40
N THR A 104 10.90 -25.22 11.79
CA THR A 104 11.25 -24.78 13.14
C THR A 104 9.98 -24.48 13.95
N PRO A 105 10.03 -24.50 15.30
CA PRO A 105 8.92 -24.06 16.12
C PRO A 105 8.47 -22.63 15.76
N LEU A 106 7.16 -22.38 15.79
CA LEU A 106 6.65 -21.03 15.65
C LEU A 106 6.82 -20.29 16.97
N GLU A 107 7.72 -19.30 16.97
CA GLU A 107 8.02 -18.44 18.11
C GLU A 107 8.10 -17.00 17.64
N PHE A 108 7.10 -16.19 17.99
CA PHE A 108 7.07 -14.76 17.75
C PHE A 108 6.31 -14.06 18.87
N GLU A 109 6.94 -13.06 19.46
CA GLU A 109 6.34 -12.21 20.49
C GLU A 109 6.66 -10.75 20.21
N SER A 110 5.64 -9.90 20.26
CA SER A 110 5.72 -8.44 20.09
C SER A 110 4.64 -7.74 20.88
N GLU A 111 4.56 -6.41 20.79
CA GLU A 111 3.50 -5.64 21.42
C GLU A 111 2.10 -6.04 20.92
N HIS A 112 1.96 -6.40 19.63
CA HIS A 112 0.66 -6.61 18.99
C HIS A 112 0.33 -8.08 18.74
N TYR A 113 1.32 -8.98 18.70
CA TYR A 113 1.11 -10.38 18.32
C TYR A 113 1.98 -11.33 19.16
N THR A 114 1.36 -12.43 19.61
CA THR A 114 2.05 -13.59 20.18
C THR A 114 1.65 -14.83 19.39
N LEU A 115 2.61 -15.45 18.69
CA LEU A 115 2.40 -16.64 17.89
C LEU A 115 3.36 -17.74 18.37
N ASN A 116 2.82 -18.81 18.97
CA ASN A 116 3.61 -19.89 19.56
C ASN A 116 2.97 -21.28 19.40
N LEU A 117 2.06 -21.42 18.43
CA LEU A 117 1.40 -22.68 18.16
C LEU A 117 1.42 -23.00 16.68
N MET A 118 2.08 -24.10 16.34
CA MET A 118 1.99 -24.76 15.02
C MET A 118 1.94 -26.25 15.24
N VAL A 119 0.91 -26.91 14.72
CA VAL A 119 0.78 -28.36 14.77
C VAL A 119 0.84 -28.95 13.36
N PRO A 120 1.28 -30.20 13.19
CA PRO A 120 1.54 -30.78 11.86
C PRO A 120 0.38 -30.71 10.88
N LEU A 121 -0.86 -30.73 11.37
CA LEU A 121 -2.06 -30.65 10.52
C LEU A 121 -2.22 -29.30 9.82
N PHE A 122 -1.65 -28.21 10.39
CA PHE A 122 -1.74 -26.84 9.85
C PHE A 122 -0.43 -26.34 9.24
N ASP A 123 0.59 -27.19 9.19
CA ASP A 123 1.86 -26.92 8.54
C ASP A 123 1.81 -27.31 7.05
N PRO A 124 1.77 -26.34 6.11
CA PRO A 124 1.73 -26.62 4.69
C PRO A 124 3.07 -27.14 4.13
N GLY A 125 4.12 -27.09 4.93
CA GLY A 125 5.48 -27.43 4.53
C GLY A 125 6.17 -26.37 3.66
N PRO A 126 7.43 -26.64 3.27
CA PRO A 126 8.24 -25.75 2.46
C PRO A 126 7.73 -25.61 1.03
N ILE A 127 8.12 -24.52 0.37
CA ILE A 127 7.84 -24.22 -1.05
C ILE A 127 9.14 -23.83 -1.77
N ASP A 128 9.13 -23.88 -3.10
CA ASP A 128 10.31 -23.56 -3.93
C ASP A 128 10.66 -22.08 -3.95
N HIS A 129 9.68 -21.19 -3.71
CA HIS A 129 9.84 -19.73 -3.71
C HIS A 129 9.35 -19.12 -2.39
N PRO A 130 10.08 -19.30 -1.27
CA PRO A 130 9.66 -18.85 0.06
C PRO A 130 9.85 -17.34 0.29
N ASP A 131 10.71 -16.69 -0.49
CA ASP A 131 11.06 -15.27 -0.37
C ASP A 131 10.00 -14.40 -1.05
N ILE A 132 8.81 -14.33 -0.44
CA ILE A 132 7.68 -13.55 -0.94
C ILE A 132 7.95 -12.08 -0.62
N PRO A 133 8.12 -11.18 -1.63
CA PRO A 133 8.37 -9.78 -1.38
C PRO A 133 7.18 -9.10 -0.67
N ILE A 134 7.46 -8.35 0.39
CA ILE A 134 6.47 -7.55 1.12
C ILE A 134 6.69 -6.08 0.82
N HIS A 135 5.74 -5.45 0.14
CA HIS A 135 5.69 -4.02 -0.09
C HIS A 135 4.68 -3.36 0.84
N VAL A 136 4.97 -2.16 1.31
CA VAL A 136 4.08 -1.43 2.23
C VAL A 136 3.64 -0.10 1.62
N ALA A 137 2.34 0.18 1.68
CA ALA A 137 1.83 1.50 1.31
C ALA A 137 2.26 2.55 2.34
N VAL A 138 2.95 3.57 1.88
CA VAL A 138 3.47 4.64 2.72
C VAL A 138 3.05 6.01 2.21
N ILE A 139 2.91 6.95 3.14
CA ILE A 139 2.77 8.38 2.83
C ILE A 139 3.47 9.25 3.88
N GLY A 140 3.39 8.92 5.14
CA GLY A 140 3.99 9.71 6.22
C GLY A 140 5.36 9.17 6.66
N PRO A 141 6.18 10.02 7.31
CA PRO A 141 7.58 9.72 7.62
C PRO A 141 7.77 8.49 8.51
N ASN A 142 6.84 8.21 9.42
CA ASN A 142 6.95 7.06 10.34
C ASN A 142 6.73 5.73 9.61
N MET A 143 5.71 5.68 8.73
CA MET A 143 5.46 4.49 7.90
C MET A 143 6.61 4.26 6.92
N THR A 144 7.12 5.33 6.30
CA THR A 144 8.24 5.25 5.36
C THR A 144 9.52 4.75 6.05
N ALA A 145 9.84 5.29 7.24
CA ALA A 145 10.99 4.80 8.00
C ALA A 145 10.82 3.34 8.44
N MET A 146 9.63 2.96 8.93
CA MET A 146 9.34 1.58 9.29
C MET A 146 9.48 0.63 8.09
N ALA A 147 9.01 1.04 6.91
CA ALA A 147 9.19 0.24 5.70
C ALA A 147 10.66 0.07 5.34
N GLY A 148 11.49 1.11 5.45
CA GLY A 148 12.95 1.00 5.32
C GLY A 148 13.58 0.01 6.30
N GLU A 149 13.05 -0.09 7.53
CA GLU A 149 13.54 -1.04 8.52
C GLU A 149 13.24 -2.51 8.15
N CYS A 150 12.08 -2.81 7.55
CA CYS A 150 11.63 -4.20 7.46
C CYS A 150 10.84 -4.60 6.20
N ALA A 151 10.53 -3.71 5.26
CA ALA A 151 9.85 -4.08 4.02
C ALA A 151 10.83 -4.32 2.86
N ASP A 152 10.42 -5.05 1.85
CA ASP A 152 11.20 -5.27 0.63
C ASP A 152 10.93 -4.19 -0.42
N GLY A 153 9.84 -3.44 -0.25
CA GLY A 153 9.53 -2.29 -1.08
C GLY A 153 8.46 -1.38 -0.47
N ILE A 154 8.28 -0.23 -1.09
CA ILE A 154 7.23 0.73 -0.75
C ILE A 154 6.30 1.01 -1.92
N ARG A 155 5.03 1.22 -1.61
CA ARG A 155 3.99 1.63 -2.56
C ARG A 155 3.58 3.06 -2.23
N LEU A 156 3.94 3.98 -3.12
CA LEU A 156 3.62 5.39 -2.95
C LEU A 156 2.18 5.69 -3.34
N HIS A 157 1.55 6.59 -2.59
CA HIS A 157 0.19 7.03 -2.89
C HIS A 157 0.17 7.88 -4.17
N PRO A 158 -0.88 7.81 -5.00
CA PRO A 158 -0.96 8.55 -6.27
C PRO A 158 -0.82 10.08 -6.20
N VAL A 159 -1.00 10.68 -5.02
CA VAL A 159 -0.82 12.14 -4.82
C VAL A 159 0.63 12.54 -4.51
N VAL A 160 1.52 11.57 -4.42
CA VAL A 160 2.94 11.82 -4.13
C VAL A 160 3.62 12.32 -5.40
N THR A 161 4.23 13.49 -5.31
CA THR A 161 4.96 14.14 -6.40
C THR A 161 6.46 13.87 -6.29
N THR A 162 7.23 14.15 -7.34
CA THR A 162 8.69 14.05 -7.31
C THR A 162 9.29 14.85 -6.16
N LYS A 163 8.81 16.08 -5.95
CA LYS A 163 9.25 16.91 -4.82
C LYS A 163 9.03 16.21 -3.47
N TYR A 164 7.86 15.58 -3.27
CA TYR A 164 7.58 14.86 -2.03
C TYR A 164 8.44 13.60 -1.89
N ILE A 165 8.74 12.92 -3.00
CA ILE A 165 9.64 11.76 -3.00
C ILE A 165 11.03 12.18 -2.53
N ASP A 166 11.59 13.22 -3.13
CA ASP A 166 12.96 13.67 -2.86
C ASP A 166 13.12 14.25 -1.45
N GLU A 167 12.16 15.06 -1.00
CA GLU A 167 12.28 15.79 0.27
C GLU A 167 11.76 15.01 1.49
N GLU A 168 10.81 14.10 1.32
CA GLU A 168 10.17 13.37 2.42
C GLU A 168 10.36 11.85 2.36
N VAL A 169 10.15 11.23 1.18
CA VAL A 169 10.13 9.77 1.10
C VAL A 169 11.54 9.20 1.21
N LEU A 170 12.44 9.56 0.30
CA LEU A 170 13.78 8.99 0.23
C LEU A 170 14.60 9.22 1.53
N PRO A 171 14.60 10.42 2.14
CA PRO A 171 15.32 10.63 3.40
C PRO A 171 14.76 9.80 4.57
N ASN A 172 13.44 9.63 4.65
CA ASN A 172 12.83 8.82 5.70
C ASN A 172 13.06 7.31 5.47
N LEU A 173 13.03 6.85 4.22
CA LEU A 173 13.34 5.47 3.86
C LEU A 173 14.78 5.11 4.25
N ALA A 174 15.74 5.95 3.84
CA ALA A 174 17.16 5.79 4.19
C ALA A 174 17.39 5.80 5.70
N ARG A 175 16.70 6.68 6.45
CA ARG A 175 16.75 6.68 7.91
C ARG A 175 16.27 5.37 8.52
N GLY A 176 15.22 4.77 7.96
CA GLY A 176 14.70 3.48 8.42
C GLY A 176 15.66 2.34 8.11
N ALA A 177 16.16 2.25 6.87
CA ALA A 177 17.14 1.25 6.46
C ALA A 177 18.41 1.29 7.33
N ALA A 178 18.93 2.49 7.56
CA ALA A 178 20.12 2.68 8.42
C ALA A 178 19.93 2.18 9.86
N ARG A 179 18.71 2.36 10.45
CA ARG A 179 18.40 1.84 11.79
C ARG A 179 18.45 0.32 11.87
N ALA A 180 18.10 -0.35 10.78
CA ALA A 180 18.11 -1.79 10.68
C ALA A 180 19.43 -2.36 10.11
N GLY A 181 20.40 -1.50 9.79
CA GLY A 181 21.66 -1.91 9.17
C GLY A 181 21.49 -2.46 7.74
N ARG A 182 20.42 -2.01 7.03
CA ARG A 182 20.10 -2.44 5.66
C ARG A 182 20.59 -1.40 4.65
N ASP A 183 20.88 -1.87 3.45
CA ASP A 183 21.06 -0.98 2.30
C ASP A 183 19.70 -0.48 1.81
N VAL A 184 19.56 0.84 1.67
CA VAL A 184 18.33 1.44 1.16
C VAL A 184 18.06 1.10 -0.30
N ASP A 185 19.09 0.83 -1.08
CA ASP A 185 19.00 0.47 -2.49
C ASP A 185 18.37 -0.93 -2.69
N GLU A 186 18.29 -1.75 -1.64
CA GLU A 186 17.56 -3.01 -1.64
C GLU A 186 16.03 -2.82 -1.51
N VAL A 187 15.55 -1.63 -1.18
CA VAL A 187 14.13 -1.34 -0.99
C VAL A 187 13.52 -0.79 -2.28
N GLU A 188 12.66 -1.56 -2.93
CA GLU A 188 12.01 -1.14 -4.16
C GLU A 188 11.05 0.04 -3.91
N VAL A 189 11.15 1.10 -4.74
CA VAL A 189 10.26 2.27 -4.67
C VAL A 189 9.29 2.26 -5.84
N CYS A 190 8.01 2.02 -5.57
CA CYS A 190 6.96 1.94 -6.58
C CYS A 190 5.97 3.09 -6.48
N LEU A 191 5.80 3.83 -7.56
CA LEU A 191 4.78 4.86 -7.71
C LEU A 191 3.66 4.38 -8.64
N LYS A 192 2.41 4.61 -8.24
CA LYS A 192 1.22 4.50 -9.10
C LYS A 192 0.72 5.91 -9.42
N PRO A 193 1.18 6.56 -10.49
CA PRO A 193 0.79 7.92 -10.81
C PRO A 193 -0.68 8.00 -11.21
N LEU A 194 -1.30 9.17 -11.02
CA LEU A 194 -2.56 9.49 -11.67
C LEU A 194 -2.29 9.82 -13.13
N ILE A 195 -2.95 9.10 -14.03
CA ILE A 195 -2.81 9.31 -15.48
C ILE A 195 -4.19 9.56 -16.06
N GLY A 196 -4.30 10.65 -16.82
CA GLY A 196 -5.47 10.99 -17.60
C GLY A 196 -5.10 11.07 -19.08
N THR A 197 -5.44 10.05 -19.87
CA THR A 197 -5.15 10.03 -21.30
C THR A 197 -6.39 9.76 -22.14
N ALA A 198 -6.46 10.34 -23.33
CA ALA A 198 -7.52 10.14 -24.30
C ALA A 198 -7.00 10.25 -25.74
N PRO A 199 -7.73 9.74 -26.75
CA PRO A 199 -7.33 9.82 -28.16
C PRO A 199 -7.50 11.22 -28.76
N ASP A 200 -8.33 12.08 -28.14
CA ASP A 200 -8.61 13.44 -28.63
C ASP A 200 -8.94 14.39 -27.46
N GLU A 201 -8.96 15.71 -27.75
CA GLU A 201 -9.21 16.76 -26.76
C GLU A 201 -10.60 16.70 -26.14
N ALA A 202 -11.62 16.36 -26.90
CA ALA A 202 -13.01 16.30 -26.39
C ALA A 202 -13.20 15.21 -25.36
N GLN A 203 -12.59 14.04 -25.56
CA GLN A 203 -12.56 12.95 -24.58
C GLN A 203 -11.63 13.28 -23.43
N LEU A 204 -10.52 13.96 -23.69
CA LEU A 204 -9.56 14.36 -22.66
C LEU A 204 -10.21 15.28 -21.62
N GLU A 205 -11.07 16.22 -22.01
CA GLU A 205 -11.83 17.05 -21.06
C GLU A 205 -12.66 16.24 -20.06
N GLN A 206 -13.27 15.15 -20.50
CA GLN A 206 -14.05 14.27 -19.62
C GLN A 206 -13.12 13.51 -18.67
N VAL A 207 -11.96 13.05 -19.14
CA VAL A 207 -10.95 12.39 -18.33
C VAL A 207 -10.38 13.36 -17.29
N ILE A 208 -10.07 14.60 -17.67
CA ILE A 208 -9.62 15.66 -16.75
C ILE A 208 -10.60 15.87 -15.60
N ARG A 209 -11.91 15.96 -15.89
CA ARG A 209 -12.94 16.08 -14.84
C ARG A 209 -12.88 14.91 -13.84
N THR A 210 -12.70 13.69 -14.35
CA THR A 210 -12.60 12.48 -13.52
C THR A 210 -11.35 12.48 -12.66
N VAL A 211 -10.19 12.82 -13.24
CA VAL A 211 -8.91 12.90 -12.51
C VAL A 211 -8.94 14.01 -11.47
N ARG A 212 -9.50 15.18 -11.81
CA ARG A 212 -9.69 16.30 -10.89
C ARG A 212 -10.55 15.94 -9.68
N ALA A 213 -11.67 15.26 -9.91
CA ALA A 213 -12.53 14.77 -8.83
C ALA A 213 -11.79 13.77 -7.92
N ARG A 214 -10.94 12.92 -8.47
CA ARG A 214 -10.11 11.98 -7.69
C ARG A 214 -9.04 12.72 -6.90
N CYS A 215 -8.36 13.70 -7.47
CA CYS A 215 -7.42 14.58 -6.75
C CYS A 215 -8.10 15.29 -5.59
N ALA A 216 -9.31 15.85 -5.82
CA ALA A 216 -10.09 16.55 -4.81
C ALA A 216 -10.51 15.63 -3.65
N PHE A 217 -10.90 14.41 -3.94
CA PHE A 217 -11.16 13.40 -2.91
C PHE A 217 -9.92 13.15 -2.04
N TYR A 218 -8.74 13.00 -2.64
CA TYR A 218 -7.51 12.82 -1.89
C TYR A 218 -7.12 14.08 -1.11
N LEU A 219 -7.29 15.27 -1.69
CA LEU A 219 -7.07 16.55 -1.04
C LEU A 219 -7.89 16.67 0.24
N SER A 220 -9.14 16.19 0.23
CA SER A 220 -10.06 16.22 1.38
C SER A 220 -9.67 15.27 2.52
N THR A 221 -8.77 14.31 2.26
CA THR A 221 -8.41 13.26 3.21
C THR A 221 -7.28 13.72 4.15
N PRO A 222 -7.52 13.84 5.47
CA PRO A 222 -6.54 14.39 6.42
C PRO A 222 -5.18 13.65 6.42
N SER A 223 -5.19 12.34 6.19
CA SER A 223 -3.97 11.52 6.17
C SER A 223 -3.00 11.89 5.03
N TYR A 224 -3.49 12.56 3.98
CA TYR A 224 -2.69 12.93 2.82
C TYR A 224 -2.27 14.41 2.81
N ARG A 225 -2.73 15.21 3.80
CA ARG A 225 -2.47 16.66 3.89
C ARG A 225 -0.99 17.02 3.72
N ARG A 226 -0.09 16.19 4.26
CA ARG A 226 1.35 16.43 4.18
C ARG A 226 1.87 16.46 2.74
N ALA A 227 1.35 15.59 1.86
CA ALA A 227 1.73 15.57 0.45
C ALA A 227 1.31 16.84 -0.30
N PHE A 228 0.25 17.50 0.16
CA PHE A 228 -0.20 18.77 -0.39
C PHE A 228 0.51 19.98 0.25
N ALA A 229 0.81 19.90 1.55
CA ALA A 229 1.45 20.97 2.31
C ALA A 229 2.84 21.35 1.76
N ILE A 230 3.59 20.40 1.23
CA ILE A 230 4.92 20.63 0.64
C ILE A 230 4.88 21.58 -0.57
N HIS A 231 3.71 21.72 -1.20
CA HIS A 231 3.43 22.62 -2.30
C HIS A 231 2.77 23.92 -1.86
N GLY A 232 2.57 24.13 -0.55
CA GLY A 232 1.85 25.31 -0.03
C GLY A 232 0.32 25.20 -0.12
N TRP A 233 -0.23 24.01 -0.36
CA TRP A 233 -1.67 23.77 -0.52
C TRP A 233 -2.36 23.29 0.76
N GLU A 234 -1.76 23.54 1.92
CA GLU A 234 -2.30 23.05 3.20
C GLU A 234 -3.66 23.65 3.54
N ASP A 235 -3.88 24.94 3.25
CA ASP A 235 -5.14 25.62 3.50
C ASP A 235 -6.26 25.05 2.62
N ARG A 236 -5.98 24.80 1.34
CA ARG A 236 -6.94 24.12 0.43
C ARG A 236 -7.27 22.71 0.90
N ALA A 237 -6.29 21.97 1.42
CA ALA A 237 -6.53 20.65 1.97
C ALA A 237 -7.39 20.67 3.25
N ARG A 238 -7.28 21.73 4.06
CA ARG A 238 -8.19 21.96 5.20
C ARG A 238 -9.60 22.26 4.74
N GLU A 239 -9.76 23.19 3.82
CA GLU A 239 -11.05 23.54 3.23
C GLU A 239 -11.72 22.35 2.58
N ALA A 240 -11.00 21.56 1.78
CA ALA A 240 -11.50 20.32 1.19
C ALA A 240 -11.99 19.32 2.25
N SER A 241 -11.26 19.21 3.38
CA SER A 241 -11.70 18.35 4.49
C SER A 241 -12.99 18.86 5.16
N GLU A 242 -13.25 20.19 5.17
CA GLU A 242 -14.49 20.76 5.67
C GLU A 242 -15.66 20.49 4.71
N TYR A 243 -15.45 20.64 3.41
CA TYR A 243 -16.45 20.29 2.38
C TYR A 243 -16.84 18.82 2.47
N SER A 244 -15.87 17.93 2.58
CA SER A 244 -16.10 16.48 2.73
C SER A 244 -16.94 16.17 3.99
N ARG A 245 -16.64 16.80 5.14
CA ARG A 245 -17.40 16.61 6.38
C ARG A 245 -18.82 17.16 6.29
N ALA A 246 -19.02 18.21 5.51
CA ALA A 246 -20.34 18.81 5.25
C ALA A 246 -21.13 18.08 4.16
N GLY A 247 -20.58 17.04 3.53
CA GLY A 247 -21.23 16.29 2.45
C GLY A 247 -21.24 17.01 1.10
N ARG A 248 -20.45 18.09 0.94
CA ARG A 248 -20.37 18.93 -0.28
C ARG A 248 -19.42 18.31 -1.32
N TRP A 249 -19.65 17.07 -1.69
CA TRP A 249 -18.75 16.28 -2.54
C TRP A 249 -18.64 16.82 -3.98
N GLU A 250 -19.72 17.40 -4.50
CA GLU A 250 -19.80 17.91 -5.88
C GLU A 250 -18.99 19.20 -6.06
N GLU A 251 -18.72 19.94 -4.96
CA GLU A 251 -17.97 21.17 -4.98
C GLU A 251 -16.45 20.97 -4.75
N LEU A 252 -16.04 19.78 -4.30
CA LEU A 252 -14.64 19.47 -4.03
C LEU A 252 -13.72 19.67 -5.25
N PRO A 253 -14.09 19.29 -6.48
CA PRO A 253 -13.23 19.46 -7.64
C PRO A 253 -12.84 20.92 -7.92
N ASP A 254 -13.66 21.89 -7.52
CA ASP A 254 -13.40 23.32 -7.72
C ASP A 254 -12.21 23.83 -6.88
N LEU A 255 -11.84 23.09 -5.83
CA LEU A 255 -10.66 23.39 -5.00
C LEU A 255 -9.33 22.93 -5.62
N VAL A 256 -9.39 22.16 -6.71
CA VAL A 256 -8.21 21.67 -7.44
C VAL A 256 -8.06 22.48 -8.73
N ASP A 257 -7.16 23.45 -8.74
CA ASP A 257 -6.84 24.21 -9.95
C ASP A 257 -5.95 23.42 -10.92
N ASP A 258 -5.65 24.02 -12.08
CA ASP A 258 -4.87 23.35 -13.12
C ASP A 258 -3.40 23.13 -12.70
N ASP A 259 -2.82 24.06 -11.94
CA ASP A 259 -1.44 23.93 -11.46
C ASP A 259 -1.33 22.71 -10.52
N MET A 260 -2.25 22.59 -9.55
CA MET A 260 -2.33 21.44 -8.66
C MET A 260 -2.57 20.14 -9.44
N LEU A 261 -3.49 20.15 -10.40
CA LEU A 261 -3.83 18.98 -11.19
C LEU A 261 -2.64 18.47 -12.00
N HIS A 262 -1.94 19.36 -12.73
CA HIS A 262 -0.78 18.99 -13.55
C HIS A 262 0.48 18.68 -12.76
N THR A 263 0.58 19.16 -11.50
CA THR A 263 1.66 18.77 -10.58
C THR A 263 1.49 17.33 -10.08
N ILE A 264 0.24 16.88 -9.89
CA ILE A 264 -0.07 15.57 -9.32
C ILE A 264 -0.29 14.49 -10.40
N ALA A 265 -0.92 14.86 -11.51
CA ALA A 265 -1.35 13.94 -12.55
C ALA A 265 -0.65 14.18 -13.89
N THR A 266 -0.35 13.09 -14.59
CA THR A 266 0.09 13.15 -15.99
C THR A 266 -1.12 13.14 -16.91
N ILE A 267 -1.30 14.20 -17.69
CA ILE A 267 -2.46 14.39 -18.54
C ILE A 267 -1.99 14.67 -19.98
N GLY A 268 -2.59 13.99 -20.96
CA GLY A 268 -2.27 14.20 -22.37
C GLY A 268 -3.03 13.30 -23.33
N ILE A 269 -2.88 13.59 -24.62
CA ILE A 269 -3.38 12.79 -25.73
C ILE A 269 -2.33 11.71 -26.08
N TYR A 270 -2.80 10.52 -26.52
CA TYR A 270 -1.94 9.40 -26.97
C TYR A 270 -2.16 9.06 -28.43
#